data_885d52b55545c6d292c88a9ff8e42860
#
_entry.id   885d52b55545c6d292c88a9ff8e42860
#
_cell.length_a   1.000
_cell.length_b   1.000
_cell.length_c   1.000
_cell.angle_alpha   90.00
_cell.angle_beta   90.00
_cell.angle_gamma   90.00
#
_symmetry.space_group_name_H-M   'P 1'
#
loop_
_entity.id
_entity.type
_entity.pdbx_description
1 polymer ?
#
loop_
_entity_poly.entity_id
_entity_poly.type
_entity_poly.pdbx_seq_one_letter_code
_entity_poly.pdbx_strand_id
1 'polypeptide(L)' 'MRKKKNRVKLNDMINYEATAKQIKYIEDLCKNNGYEFYNKNINMKHAGSIIAFLAKDKVQPHYLFDYIRYE' A
#
# COMPACT_ATOMS: atom_id res chain seq x y z
N MET A 1 -15.91 -9.39 27.11
CA MET A 1 -15.42 -9.32 26.44
C MET A 1 -15.40 -8.96 25.52
N ARG A 2 -15.01 -8.66 25.05
CA ARG A 2 -14.96 -8.40 24.00
C ARG A 2 -14.56 -9.15 23.19
N LYS A 3 -14.93 -9.29 22.59
CA LYS A 3 -14.60 -10.06 21.67
C LYS A 3 -13.59 -9.55 20.83
N LYS A 4 -12.89 -10.30 20.50
CA LYS A 4 -11.92 -9.91 19.75
C LYS A 4 -12.35 -9.63 18.45
N LYS A 5 -11.86 -8.67 17.86
CA LYS A 5 -12.16 -8.41 16.64
C LYS A 5 -11.42 -9.20 15.74
N ASN A 6 -11.84 -9.40 14.64
CA ASN A 6 -11.13 -10.10 13.65
C ASN A 6 -10.05 -9.21 13.13
N ARG A 7 -8.83 -9.62 13.36
CA ARG A 7 -7.72 -8.84 12.87
C ARG A 7 -7.06 -9.59 11.75
N VAL A 8 -6.73 -8.89 10.69
CA VAL A 8 -6.02 -9.48 9.59
C VAL A 8 -4.57 -9.65 10.01
N LYS A 9 -4.08 -10.86 9.98
CA LYS A 9 -2.70 -11.13 10.33
C LYS A 9 -1.82 -10.69 9.18
N LEU A 10 -0.57 -10.36 9.48
CA LEU A 10 0.36 -9.91 8.47
C LEU A 10 0.48 -10.91 7.32
N ASN A 11 0.54 -12.19 7.63
CA ASN A 11 0.63 -13.21 6.59
C ASN A 11 -0.59 -13.27 5.70
N ASP A 12 -1.74 -12.90 6.23
CA ASP A 12 -2.97 -12.96 5.48
C ASP A 12 -3.19 -11.73 4.61
N MET A 13 -2.46 -10.66 4.89
CA MET A 13 -2.65 -9.42 4.15
C MET A 13 -2.33 -9.54 2.67
N ILE A 14 -1.51 -10.49 2.28
CA ILE A 14 -1.19 -10.69 0.88
C ILE A 14 -2.37 -11.27 0.12
N ASN A 15 -3.35 -11.85 0.83
CA ASN A 15 -4.53 -12.46 0.21
C ASN A 15 -5.70 -11.50 0.12
N TYR A 16 -5.53 -10.27 0.60
CA TYR A 16 -6.59 -9.27 0.58
C TYR A 16 -6.19 -8.11 -0.28
N GLU A 17 -7.14 -7.59 -1.01
CA GLU A 17 -6.89 -6.40 -1.82
C GLU A 17 -6.72 -5.19 -0.91
N ALA A 18 -5.96 -4.23 -1.38
CA ALA A 18 -5.79 -2.99 -0.64
C ALA A 18 -7.15 -2.33 -0.45
N THR A 19 -7.31 -1.64 0.67
CA THR A 19 -8.56 -0.95 0.95
C THR A 19 -8.67 0.31 0.09
N ALA A 20 -9.90 0.81 -0.03
CA ALA A 20 -10.12 2.06 -0.77
C ALA A 20 -9.31 3.20 -0.16
N LYS A 21 -9.20 3.22 1.16
CA LYS A 21 -8.42 4.24 1.84
C LYS A 21 -6.94 4.14 1.48
N GLN A 22 -6.40 2.94 1.44
CA GLN A 22 -5.01 2.73 1.07
C GLN A 22 -4.77 3.17 -0.37
N ILE A 23 -5.67 2.83 -1.28
CA ILE A 23 -5.55 3.19 -2.68
C ILE A 23 -5.50 4.71 -2.82
N LYS A 24 -6.42 5.40 -2.17
CA LYS A 24 -6.47 6.85 -2.25
C LYS A 24 -5.23 7.49 -1.64
N TYR A 25 -4.77 6.94 -0.53
CA TYR A 25 -3.59 7.46 0.14
C TYR A 25 -2.36 7.31 -0.77
N ILE A 26 -2.24 6.15 -1.42
CA ILE A 26 -1.11 5.93 -2.32
C ILE A 26 -1.20 6.88 -3.51
N GLU A 27 -2.40 7.10 -4.04
CA GLU A 27 -2.58 8.05 -5.15
C GLU A 27 -2.09 9.43 -4.75
N ASP A 28 -2.48 9.88 -3.57
CA ASP A 28 -2.08 11.20 -3.10
C ASP A 28 -0.57 11.29 -2.88
N LEU A 29 0.01 10.25 -2.29
CA LEU A 29 1.44 10.22 -2.04
C LEU A 29 2.23 10.19 -3.35
N CYS A 30 1.77 9.41 -4.31
CA CYS A 30 2.43 9.34 -5.62
C CYS A 30 2.40 10.71 -6.30
N LYS A 31 1.26 11.36 -6.25
CA LYS A 31 1.12 12.66 -6.87
C LYS A 31 2.08 13.67 -6.25
N ASN A 32 2.24 13.63 -4.93
CA ASN A 32 3.11 14.56 -4.22
C ASN A 32 4.59 14.25 -4.42
N ASN A 33 4.92 13.05 -4.87
CA ASN A 33 6.29 12.62 -5.02
C ASN A 33 6.73 12.40 -6.46
N GLY A 34 5.88 12.77 -7.42
CA GLY A 34 6.25 12.68 -8.82
C GLY A 34 6.11 11.29 -9.41
N TYR A 35 5.22 10.50 -8.87
CA TYR A 35 4.94 9.16 -9.37
C TYR A 35 3.51 9.07 -9.91
N GLU A 36 3.29 8.06 -10.74
CA GLU A 36 1.96 7.70 -11.20
C GLU A 36 1.62 6.30 -10.66
N PHE A 37 0.48 6.16 -10.01
CA PHE A 37 0.01 4.88 -9.48
C PHE A 37 -0.78 4.21 -10.60
N TYR A 38 -0.10 3.46 -11.45
CA TYR A 38 -0.70 2.94 -12.69
C TYR A 38 -1.35 1.57 -12.50
N ASN A 39 -0.94 0.81 -11.51
CA ASN A 39 -1.48 -0.53 -11.29
C ASN A 39 -2.08 -0.60 -9.89
N LYS A 40 -3.41 -0.53 -9.84
CA LYS A 40 -4.12 -0.53 -8.57
C LYS A 40 -4.54 -1.92 -8.10
N ASN A 41 -4.10 -2.94 -8.82
CA ASN A 41 -4.36 -4.32 -8.43
C ASN A 41 -3.27 -4.75 -7.44
N ILE A 42 -3.38 -4.23 -6.24
CA ILE A 42 -2.33 -4.34 -5.23
C ILE A 42 -2.95 -4.92 -3.96
N ASN A 43 -2.21 -5.79 -3.29
CA ASN A 43 -2.71 -6.36 -2.06
C ASN A 43 -2.42 -5.44 -0.88
N MET A 44 -3.06 -5.74 0.25
CA MET A 44 -3.00 -4.90 1.44
C MET A 44 -1.59 -4.78 2.00
N LYS A 45 -0.82 -5.86 1.95
CA LYS A 45 0.54 -5.86 2.47
C LYS A 45 1.44 -4.96 1.64
N HIS A 46 1.38 -5.12 0.31
CA HIS A 46 2.21 -4.30 -0.58
C HIS A 46 1.80 -2.84 -0.51
N ALA A 47 0.49 -2.58 -0.38
CA ALA A 47 0.02 -1.20 -0.23
C ALA A 47 0.58 -0.57 1.03
N GLY A 48 0.58 -1.31 2.14
CA GLY A 48 1.14 -0.80 3.39
C GLY A 48 2.61 -0.48 3.28
N SER A 49 3.38 -1.33 2.57
CA SER A 49 4.81 -1.10 2.38
C SER A 49 5.09 0.13 1.53
N ILE A 50 4.29 0.33 0.48
CA ILE A 50 4.46 1.50 -0.38
C ILE A 50 4.12 2.78 0.38
N ILE A 51 3.06 2.74 1.19
CA ILE A 51 2.69 3.88 2.02
C ILE A 51 3.83 4.19 2.99
N ALA A 52 4.40 3.16 3.63
CA ALA A 52 5.49 3.39 4.57
C ALA A 52 6.69 4.03 3.88
N PHE A 53 7.01 3.59 2.67
CA PHE A 53 8.12 4.15 1.93
C PHE A 53 7.85 5.60 1.55
N LEU A 54 6.69 5.88 0.97
CA LEU A 54 6.40 7.21 0.46
C LEU A 54 6.07 8.22 1.56
N ALA A 55 5.43 7.78 2.63
CA ALA A 55 4.98 8.69 3.67
C ALA A 55 5.96 8.79 4.84
N LYS A 56 6.68 7.71 5.12
CA LYS A 56 7.52 7.65 6.31
C LYS A 56 8.97 7.36 6.02
N ASP A 57 9.35 7.41 4.76
CA ASP A 57 10.74 7.24 4.35
C ASP A 57 11.34 5.92 4.82
N LYS A 58 10.53 4.88 4.82
CA LYS A 58 11.00 3.55 5.18
C LYS A 58 11.67 2.90 3.97
N VAL A 59 12.07 1.65 4.11
CA VAL A 59 12.76 0.93 3.06
C VAL A 59 11.89 0.84 1.81
N GLN A 60 12.49 1.10 0.67
CA GLN A 60 11.80 0.98 -0.62
C GLN A 60 11.54 -0.49 -0.91
N PRO A 61 10.28 -0.88 -1.10
CA PRO A 61 10.00 -2.28 -1.44
C PRO A 61 10.51 -2.61 -2.84
N HIS A 62 11.03 -3.83 -3.02
CA HIS A 62 11.60 -4.22 -4.30
C HIS A 62 10.55 -4.30 -5.40
N TYR A 63 9.28 -4.42 -5.05
CA TYR A 63 8.18 -4.51 -6.02
C TYR A 63 7.53 -3.17 -6.30
N LEU A 64 8.12 -2.08 -5.83
CA LEU A 64 7.51 -0.76 -5.93
C LEU A 64 7.07 -0.42 -7.34
N PHE A 65 7.95 -0.64 -8.30
CA PHE A 65 7.67 -0.25 -9.68
C PHE A 65 6.78 -1.23 -10.44
N ASP A 66 6.29 -2.25 -9.76
CA ASP A 66 5.21 -3.07 -10.31
C ASP A 66 3.89 -2.33 -10.24
N TYR A 67 3.80 -1.30 -9.41
CA TYR A 67 2.56 -0.59 -9.13
C TYR A 67 2.61 0.89 -9.47
N ILE A 68 3.77 1.51 -9.33
CA ILE A 68 3.93 2.94 -9.61
C ILE A 68 5.08 3.14 -10.57
N ARG A 69 5.11 4.31 -11.17
CA ARG A 69 6.20 4.65 -12.07
C ARG A 69 6.43 6.15 -12.01
N TYR A 70 7.55 6.59 -12.51
CA TYR A 70 7.84 8.03 -12.55
C TYR A 70 6.88 8.68 -13.55
N GLU A 71 6.41 9.83 -13.19
CA GLU A 71 5.54 10.61 -14.05
C GLU A 71 6.26 11.21 -15.22
#